data_ef709579371440b95b1097cdb22c0f31
#
_entry.id   ef709579371440b95b1097cdb22c0f31
#
_cell.length_a   1.000
_cell.length_b   1.000
_cell.length_c   1.000
_cell.angle_alpha   90.00
_cell.angle_beta   90.00
_cell.angle_gamma   90.00
#
_symmetry.space_group_name_H-M   'P 1'
#
loop_
_entity.id
_entity.type
_entity.pdbx_description
1 polymer ?
#
loop_
_entity_poly.entity_id
_entity_poly.type
_entity_poly.pdbx_seq_one_letter_code
_entity_poly.pdbx_strand_id
1 'polypeptide(L)'
;SLRPGFISTQVRPMVRVCVAAMALAVAAHALQLPGACRSSVSAARRGPVGMALADGVLNVGVIGAGRIGLVHLEALSSCETANPVIISNPTVAKAKAAAEKYKLPKYSGDAMDVINDPDVEAVWICSPSQFHADQIKACAAAGKHVFCEKPVGVDILETIEAINACNDAGVKLMTALQRRFDPNFARIKTALDNGEVGEPILIKLCSRDPEPPPFEYVKGGGGIFKDMAVHDLDMARYLMDSEPVAIMALGSCQIDPAIKTLEGPEAYDTATIVMKFANGKDAIIDVCRQAPYGYDQRAEVLGKKAMVQTDNSYPNTARLYSASFTGNADKPYDFFMSRYKEAYVQETLAFVEALVNQRPAPCTGEDGLVALVMAIAAGTSAAEGRWVELKELAPVLCEAVPVGEGLEYGACEAAIVDGESGALRFDVITNPRTGLIKPVRNTAASVFERFASRVWVPPSRPDLKKKREMEIAREVKGNK
;
A
#
# COMPACT_ATOMS: atom_id res chain seq x y z
N SER A 1 -64.06 2.61 -10.87
CA SER A 1 -64.89 2.01 -9.83
C SER A 1 -64.25 0.79 -9.24
N LEU A 2 -64.30 0.74 -7.93
CA LEU A 2 -64.04 -0.29 -6.94
C LEU A 2 -62.65 -0.28 -6.29
N ARG A 3 -62.74 0.13 -5.04
CA ARG A 3 -61.73 0.22 -3.98
C ARG A 3 -61.63 -1.09 -3.18
N PRO A 4 -60.65 -1.18 -2.28
CA PRO A 4 -59.97 -2.37 -1.75
C PRO A 4 -60.55 -2.88 -0.42
N GLY A 5 -60.20 -4.12 -0.08
CA GLY A 5 -60.51 -4.73 1.21
C GLY A 5 -59.23 -4.90 2.08
N PHE A 6 -59.27 -4.28 3.25
CA PHE A 6 -58.38 -4.55 4.41
C PHE A 6 -58.68 -5.96 4.98
N ILE A 7 -57.65 -6.73 5.28
CA ILE A 7 -57.73 -7.77 6.33
C ILE A 7 -56.46 -7.69 7.21
N SER A 8 -56.69 -7.28 8.41
CA SER A 8 -55.79 -7.39 9.58
C SER A 8 -55.88 -8.80 10.18
N THR A 9 -54.76 -9.45 10.42
CA THR A 9 -54.71 -10.52 11.42
C THR A 9 -53.43 -10.43 12.24
N GLN A 10 -53.65 -10.13 13.51
CA GLN A 10 -52.67 -10.26 14.59
C GLN A 10 -52.27 -11.73 14.78
N VAL A 11 -50.98 -12.00 14.97
CA VAL A 11 -50.53 -13.21 15.66
C VAL A 11 -49.55 -12.77 16.78
N ARG A 12 -49.97 -13.15 17.98
CA ARG A 12 -49.32 -12.86 19.27
C ARG A 12 -48.12 -13.77 19.56
N PRO A 13 -47.28 -13.45 20.57
CA PRO A 13 -45.94 -13.94 20.76
C PRO A 13 -45.87 -15.22 21.62
N MET A 14 -45.28 -16.28 21.12
CA MET A 14 -44.97 -17.50 21.89
C MET A 14 -43.68 -18.20 21.42
N VAL A 15 -42.57 -17.48 21.34
CA VAL A 15 -41.24 -18.08 21.08
C VAL A 15 -40.16 -17.38 21.90
N ARG A 16 -40.39 -17.11 23.17
CA ARG A 16 -39.34 -16.52 24.07
C ARG A 16 -38.97 -17.33 25.30
N VAL A 17 -39.40 -18.58 25.41
CA VAL A 17 -39.17 -19.38 26.66
C VAL A 17 -38.28 -20.62 26.44
N CYS A 18 -37.94 -21.04 25.22
CA CYS A 18 -37.18 -22.27 24.99
C CYS A 18 -35.67 -22.11 24.78
N VAL A 19 -35.08 -20.90 24.76
CA VAL A 19 -33.64 -20.72 24.52
C VAL A 19 -32.84 -20.59 25.85
N ALA A 20 -33.49 -20.31 26.97
CA ALA A 20 -32.80 -20.14 28.25
C ALA A 20 -32.53 -21.46 29.03
N ALA A 21 -33.10 -22.60 28.62
CA ALA A 21 -32.98 -23.89 29.33
C ALA A 21 -31.86 -24.79 28.77
N MET A 22 -31.24 -24.49 27.66
CA MET A 22 -30.15 -25.30 27.05
C MET A 22 -28.74 -24.82 27.39
N ALA A 23 -28.58 -23.65 27.95
CA ALA A 23 -27.25 -23.10 28.28
C ALA A 23 -26.70 -23.52 29.65
N LEU A 24 -27.51 -24.18 30.53
CA LEU A 24 -27.06 -24.60 31.85
C LEU A 24 -26.68 -26.09 31.99
N ALA A 25 -26.83 -26.91 30.94
CA ALA A 25 -26.55 -28.35 31.02
C ALA A 25 -25.14 -28.76 30.50
N VAL A 26 -24.34 -27.83 29.96
CA VAL A 26 -22.99 -28.12 29.41
C VAL A 26 -21.87 -27.79 30.41
N ALA A 27 -22.16 -27.06 31.49
CA ALA A 27 -21.16 -26.65 32.48
C ALA A 27 -20.87 -27.65 33.62
N ALA A 28 -21.53 -28.80 33.68
CA ALA A 28 -21.45 -29.72 34.82
C ALA A 28 -20.71 -31.04 34.58
N HIS A 29 -20.06 -31.27 33.43
CA HIS A 29 -19.42 -32.55 33.09
C HIS A 29 -17.91 -32.52 32.82
N ALA A 30 -17.20 -31.47 33.25
CA ALA A 30 -15.74 -31.34 33.04
C ALA A 30 -14.92 -31.40 34.35
N LEU A 31 -15.36 -32.21 35.35
CA LEU A 31 -14.56 -32.47 36.56
C LEU A 31 -14.60 -33.97 36.85
N GLN A 32 -13.59 -34.71 36.36
CA GLN A 32 -12.99 -35.92 36.92
C GLN A 32 -12.31 -36.79 35.88
N LEU A 33 -11.01 -36.59 35.68
CA LEU A 33 -10.05 -37.63 35.36
C LEU A 33 -8.67 -37.27 35.93
N PRO A 34 -7.94 -38.14 36.57
CA PRO A 34 -6.65 -37.89 37.19
C PRO A 34 -5.49 -38.27 36.27
N GLY A 35 -4.43 -37.47 36.28
CA GLY A 35 -3.07 -37.89 36.03
C GLY A 35 -2.60 -38.01 34.60
N ALA A 36 -2.12 -36.91 34.02
CA ALA A 36 -1.14 -36.94 32.96
C ALA A 36 -0.06 -35.88 33.21
N CYS A 37 1.15 -36.32 33.08
CA CYS A 37 2.41 -35.65 33.33
C CYS A 37 2.48 -34.26 32.68
N ARG A 38 2.62 -33.23 33.50
CA ARG A 38 2.92 -31.87 33.03
C ARG A 38 4.42 -31.73 32.72
N SER A 39 4.81 -31.87 31.47
CA SER A 39 6.03 -31.24 31.04
C SER A 39 5.79 -29.76 30.85
N SER A 40 6.28 -28.95 31.76
CA SER A 40 6.26 -27.50 31.73
C SER A 40 7.24 -27.02 30.65
N VAL A 41 6.76 -26.84 29.42
CA VAL A 41 7.39 -25.90 28.49
C VAL A 41 6.82 -24.54 28.81
N SER A 42 7.55 -23.77 29.59
CA SER A 42 7.29 -22.36 29.84
C SER A 42 7.48 -21.61 28.54
N ALA A 43 6.42 -21.46 27.76
CA ALA A 43 6.37 -20.42 26.72
C ALA A 43 6.29 -19.09 27.47
N ALA A 44 7.44 -18.46 27.65
CA ALA A 44 7.51 -17.07 28.06
C ALA A 44 6.71 -16.27 27.03
N ARG A 45 5.50 -15.82 27.37
CA ARG A 45 4.80 -14.76 26.69
C ARG A 45 5.69 -13.51 26.80
N ARG A 46 6.52 -13.25 25.78
CA ARG A 46 7.11 -11.94 25.62
C ARG A 46 5.92 -11.01 25.32
N GLY A 47 5.63 -10.10 26.23
CA GLY A 47 4.74 -8.97 25.99
C GLY A 47 5.24 -8.14 24.82
N PRO A 48 4.42 -7.21 24.29
CA PRO A 48 4.83 -6.38 23.17
C PRO A 48 6.19 -5.77 23.47
N VAL A 49 7.17 -6.08 22.61
CA VAL A 49 8.53 -5.55 22.73
C VAL A 49 8.46 -4.09 22.30
N GLY A 50 8.13 -3.22 23.23
CA GLY A 50 8.50 -1.82 23.13
C GLY A 50 9.99 -1.76 23.31
N MET A 51 10.75 -2.00 22.24
CA MET A 51 12.19 -1.73 22.25
C MET A 51 12.34 -0.22 22.38
N ALA A 52 12.70 0.23 23.59
CA ALA A 52 13.24 1.57 23.76
C ALA A 52 14.57 1.56 22.98
N LEU A 53 14.64 2.34 21.90
CA LEU A 53 15.85 2.49 21.10
C LEU A 53 16.99 2.94 22.02
N ALA A 54 18.07 2.18 22.07
CA ALA A 54 19.27 2.63 22.73
C ALA A 54 19.75 3.90 22.00
N ASP A 55 19.81 5.00 22.70
CA ASP A 55 20.28 6.32 22.22
C ASP A 55 19.45 6.98 21.07
N GLY A 56 18.23 6.50 20.76
CA GLY A 56 17.38 7.10 19.74
C GLY A 56 17.83 6.85 18.28
N VAL A 57 18.79 5.95 18.06
CA VAL A 57 19.30 5.55 16.74
C VAL A 57 18.88 4.12 16.44
N LEU A 58 18.25 3.89 15.28
CA LEU A 58 17.76 2.61 14.82
C LEU A 58 18.85 1.82 14.10
N ASN A 59 19.22 0.64 14.58
CA ASN A 59 20.13 -0.25 13.88
C ASN A 59 19.43 -1.00 12.75
N VAL A 60 19.94 -0.90 11.54
CA VAL A 60 19.30 -1.39 10.32
C VAL A 60 20.16 -2.44 9.62
N GLY A 61 19.51 -3.53 9.19
CA GLY A 61 20.08 -4.49 8.25
C GLY A 61 19.49 -4.30 6.85
N VAL A 62 20.28 -4.55 5.81
CA VAL A 62 19.82 -4.44 4.41
C VAL A 62 20.00 -5.78 3.70
N ILE A 63 18.94 -6.27 3.06
CA ILE A 63 18.96 -7.47 2.22
C ILE A 63 18.90 -7.05 0.76
N GLY A 64 20.00 -7.33 0.02
CA GLY A 64 20.13 -6.98 -1.39
C GLY A 64 21.07 -5.80 -1.65
N ALA A 65 22.21 -6.06 -2.30
CA ALA A 65 23.15 -5.04 -2.79
C ALA A 65 22.99 -4.81 -4.30
N GLY A 66 21.72 -4.85 -4.77
CA GLY A 66 21.34 -4.47 -6.13
C GLY A 66 21.21 -2.94 -6.26
N ARG A 67 20.76 -2.50 -7.44
CA ARG A 67 20.58 -1.07 -7.76
C ARG A 67 19.73 -0.35 -6.71
N ILE A 68 18.55 -0.89 -6.39
CA ILE A 68 17.64 -0.26 -5.44
C ILE A 68 18.13 -0.37 -3.98
N GLY A 69 18.73 -1.49 -3.60
CA GLY A 69 19.29 -1.65 -2.25
C GLY A 69 20.42 -0.65 -1.96
N LEU A 70 21.22 -0.27 -2.98
CA LEU A 70 22.23 0.78 -2.83
C LEU A 70 21.62 2.18 -2.70
N VAL A 71 20.48 2.44 -3.35
CA VAL A 71 19.73 3.70 -3.18
C VAL A 71 19.22 3.84 -1.75
N HIS A 72 18.59 2.78 -1.20
CA HIS A 72 18.15 2.80 0.19
C HIS A 72 19.31 2.85 1.18
N LEU A 73 20.40 2.15 0.90
CA LEU A 73 21.59 2.20 1.76
C LEU A 73 22.20 3.61 1.79
N GLU A 74 22.21 4.33 0.66
CA GLU A 74 22.64 5.74 0.60
C GLU A 74 21.71 6.64 1.44
N ALA A 75 20.39 6.44 1.34
CA ALA A 75 19.42 7.17 2.15
C ALA A 75 19.59 6.90 3.65
N LEU A 76 19.71 5.62 4.05
CA LEU A 76 19.96 5.22 5.43
C LEU A 76 21.26 5.78 5.98
N SER A 77 22.34 5.75 5.19
CA SER A 77 23.65 6.27 5.61
C SER A 77 23.70 7.79 5.76
N SER A 78 22.72 8.51 5.19
CA SER A 78 22.55 9.95 5.35
C SER A 78 21.54 10.33 6.46
N CYS A 79 20.89 9.35 7.09
CA CYS A 79 19.92 9.54 8.16
C CYS A 79 20.61 9.52 9.52
N GLU A 80 20.55 10.60 10.29
CA GLU A 80 21.19 10.72 11.60
C GLU A 80 20.61 9.75 12.65
N THR A 81 19.36 9.32 12.47
CA THR A 81 18.64 8.41 13.38
C THR A 81 18.61 6.96 12.91
N ALA A 82 19.36 6.61 11.86
CA ALA A 82 19.52 5.25 11.37
C ALA A 82 21.01 4.87 11.28
N ASN A 83 21.33 3.65 11.70
CA ASN A 83 22.68 3.10 11.66
C ASN A 83 22.68 1.78 10.89
N PRO A 84 23.04 1.76 9.60
CA PRO A 84 23.20 0.50 8.86
C PRO A 84 24.36 -0.31 9.42
N VAL A 85 24.08 -1.52 9.94
CA VAL A 85 25.08 -2.37 10.60
C VAL A 85 25.50 -3.59 9.76
N ILE A 86 24.65 -4.06 8.85
CA ILE A 86 24.93 -5.23 8.03
C ILE A 86 24.21 -5.12 6.69
N ILE A 87 24.85 -5.65 5.62
CA ILE A 87 24.23 -5.83 4.32
C ILE A 87 24.50 -7.25 3.80
N SER A 88 23.48 -7.89 3.17
CA SER A 88 23.66 -9.16 2.49
C SER A 88 23.36 -9.09 1.01
N ASN A 89 24.06 -9.98 0.27
CA ASN A 89 23.78 -10.25 -1.14
C ASN A 89 24.34 -11.61 -1.54
N PRO A 90 23.63 -12.47 -2.29
CA PRO A 90 24.16 -13.77 -2.72
C PRO A 90 25.51 -13.68 -3.44
N THR A 91 25.76 -12.59 -4.17
CA THR A 91 27.09 -12.25 -4.66
C THR A 91 27.85 -11.51 -3.57
N VAL A 92 28.57 -12.23 -2.71
CA VAL A 92 29.27 -11.68 -1.52
C VAL A 92 30.14 -10.48 -1.86
N ALA A 93 30.79 -10.47 -3.03
CA ALA A 93 31.62 -9.35 -3.47
C ALA A 93 30.83 -8.03 -3.58
N LYS A 94 29.53 -8.08 -3.95
CA LYS A 94 28.67 -6.89 -3.98
C LYS A 94 28.34 -6.42 -2.57
N ALA A 95 28.01 -7.32 -1.65
CA ALA A 95 27.75 -6.96 -0.26
C ALA A 95 29.00 -6.35 0.40
N LYS A 96 30.19 -6.96 0.17
CA LYS A 96 31.46 -6.45 0.65
C LYS A 96 31.75 -5.03 0.14
N ALA A 97 31.64 -4.81 -1.18
CA ALA A 97 31.88 -3.50 -1.79
C ALA A 97 30.91 -2.43 -1.26
N ALA A 98 29.64 -2.80 -1.02
CA ALA A 98 28.67 -1.91 -0.42
C ALA A 98 29.04 -1.58 1.04
N ALA A 99 29.39 -2.59 1.84
CA ALA A 99 29.81 -2.41 3.22
C ALA A 99 31.06 -1.49 3.33
N GLU A 100 32.05 -1.69 2.48
CA GLU A 100 33.26 -0.84 2.43
C GLU A 100 32.93 0.60 2.05
N LYS A 101 32.08 0.78 0.99
CA LYS A 101 31.69 2.12 0.52
C LYS A 101 30.94 2.92 1.58
N TYR A 102 30.01 2.30 2.29
CA TYR A 102 29.17 2.95 3.28
C TYR A 102 29.61 2.72 4.72
N LYS A 103 30.79 2.09 4.93
CA LYS A 103 31.42 1.85 6.23
C LYS A 103 30.57 0.99 7.18
N LEU A 104 29.84 0.02 6.66
CA LEU A 104 29.12 -0.94 7.50
C LEU A 104 30.10 -1.92 8.16
N PRO A 105 29.91 -2.27 9.44
CA PRO A 105 30.80 -3.19 10.15
C PRO A 105 30.70 -4.65 9.67
N LYS A 106 29.55 -5.05 9.05
CA LYS A 106 29.26 -6.43 8.68
C LYS A 106 28.74 -6.54 7.25
N TYR A 107 29.05 -7.68 6.60
CA TYR A 107 28.42 -8.09 5.33
C TYR A 107 28.28 -9.61 5.27
N SER A 108 27.33 -10.11 4.50
CA SER A 108 27.08 -11.56 4.33
C SER A 108 26.64 -11.92 2.91
N GLY A 109 26.74 -13.23 2.59
CA GLY A 109 26.13 -13.86 1.42
C GLY A 109 24.69 -14.30 1.65
N ASP A 110 24.24 -14.38 2.90
CA ASP A 110 22.95 -14.92 3.32
C ASP A 110 22.08 -13.82 3.94
N ALA A 111 20.82 -13.77 3.51
CA ALA A 111 19.79 -12.88 4.08
C ALA A 111 19.50 -13.24 5.55
N MET A 112 19.61 -14.53 5.92
CA MET A 112 19.33 -14.97 7.29
C MET A 112 20.33 -14.44 8.30
N ASP A 113 21.57 -14.15 7.89
CA ASP A 113 22.56 -13.52 8.76
C ASP A 113 22.15 -12.09 9.15
N VAL A 114 21.47 -11.37 8.23
CA VAL A 114 20.89 -10.04 8.51
C VAL A 114 19.69 -10.14 9.45
N ILE A 115 18.79 -11.10 9.17
CA ILE A 115 17.55 -11.28 9.93
C ILE A 115 17.84 -11.72 11.38
N ASN A 116 18.82 -12.62 11.56
CA ASN A 116 19.16 -13.16 12.87
C ASN A 116 20.21 -12.34 13.63
N ASP A 117 20.74 -11.28 13.03
CA ASP A 117 21.72 -10.44 13.71
C ASP A 117 21.07 -9.77 14.94
N PRO A 118 21.62 -9.98 16.15
CA PRO A 118 21.04 -9.45 17.38
C PRO A 118 21.07 -7.90 17.46
N ASP A 119 22.00 -7.26 16.75
CA ASP A 119 22.13 -5.81 16.74
C ASP A 119 21.11 -5.14 15.81
N VAL A 120 20.48 -5.87 14.89
CA VAL A 120 19.50 -5.34 13.93
C VAL A 120 18.12 -5.21 14.58
N GLU A 121 17.48 -4.06 14.42
CA GLU A 121 16.14 -3.74 14.92
C GLU A 121 15.11 -3.69 13.78
N ALA A 122 15.54 -3.25 12.59
CA ALA A 122 14.71 -3.21 11.40
C ALA A 122 15.48 -3.67 10.16
N VAL A 123 14.78 -4.28 9.20
CA VAL A 123 15.37 -4.84 7.98
C VAL A 123 14.77 -4.16 6.76
N TRP A 124 15.63 -3.65 5.87
CA TRP A 124 15.28 -3.19 4.52
C TRP A 124 15.42 -4.34 3.52
N ILE A 125 14.30 -4.82 2.98
CA ILE A 125 14.25 -5.91 2.00
C ILE A 125 14.26 -5.30 0.60
N CYS A 126 15.37 -5.49 -0.11
CA CYS A 126 15.62 -4.99 -1.46
C CYS A 126 16.09 -6.13 -2.39
N SER A 127 15.72 -7.36 -2.08
CA SER A 127 15.96 -8.58 -2.84
C SER A 127 15.02 -8.66 -4.06
N PRO A 128 15.14 -9.68 -4.94
CA PRO A 128 14.11 -9.96 -5.93
C PRO A 128 12.76 -10.31 -5.30
N SER A 129 11.67 -9.85 -5.92
CA SER A 129 10.31 -9.87 -5.36
C SER A 129 9.82 -11.24 -4.89
N GLN A 130 10.26 -12.31 -5.54
CA GLN A 130 9.92 -13.69 -5.18
C GLN A 130 10.40 -14.13 -3.80
N PHE A 131 11.30 -13.39 -3.17
CA PHE A 131 11.81 -13.69 -1.82
C PHE A 131 11.21 -12.80 -0.74
N HIS A 132 10.46 -11.74 -1.12
CA HIS A 132 9.99 -10.74 -0.18
C HIS A 132 9.10 -11.33 0.91
N ALA A 133 8.05 -12.06 0.55
CA ALA A 133 7.09 -12.61 1.51
C ALA A 133 7.76 -13.55 2.55
N ASP A 134 8.67 -14.42 2.11
CA ASP A 134 9.38 -15.32 3.03
C ASP A 134 10.36 -14.57 3.93
N GLN A 135 11.06 -13.57 3.40
CA GLN A 135 11.95 -12.74 4.19
C GLN A 135 11.19 -11.87 5.20
N ILE A 136 10.02 -11.33 4.83
CA ILE A 136 9.12 -10.61 5.75
C ILE A 136 8.67 -11.52 6.89
N LYS A 137 8.19 -12.74 6.57
CA LYS A 137 7.78 -13.74 7.57
C LYS A 137 8.92 -14.10 8.52
N ALA A 138 10.14 -14.26 7.99
CA ALA A 138 11.33 -14.54 8.80
C ALA A 138 11.70 -13.34 9.70
N CYS A 139 11.64 -12.11 9.20
CA CYS A 139 11.85 -10.90 9.99
C CYS A 139 10.82 -10.79 11.13
N ALA A 140 9.55 -11.05 10.82
CA ALA A 140 8.47 -11.04 11.81
C ALA A 140 8.74 -12.07 12.93
N ALA A 141 9.11 -13.31 12.57
CA ALA A 141 9.46 -14.35 13.52
C ALA A 141 10.67 -13.98 14.40
N ALA A 142 11.62 -13.21 13.86
CA ALA A 142 12.77 -12.69 14.57
C ALA A 142 12.47 -11.38 15.35
N GLY A 143 11.23 -10.88 15.32
CA GLY A 143 10.82 -9.64 16.00
C GLY A 143 11.39 -8.36 15.39
N LYS A 144 11.77 -8.38 14.10
CA LYS A 144 12.34 -7.22 13.40
C LYS A 144 11.26 -6.45 12.65
N HIS A 145 11.30 -5.12 12.72
CA HIS A 145 10.49 -4.26 11.85
C HIS A 145 10.96 -4.39 10.40
N VAL A 146 10.04 -4.17 9.45
CA VAL A 146 10.32 -4.44 8.03
C VAL A 146 9.99 -3.22 7.16
N PHE A 147 10.94 -2.81 6.36
CA PHE A 147 10.75 -2.02 5.15
C PHE A 147 10.93 -2.93 3.96
N CYS A 148 9.95 -3.01 3.06
CA CYS A 148 10.03 -3.91 1.91
C CYS A 148 9.80 -3.16 0.61
N GLU A 149 10.67 -3.38 -0.38
CA GLU A 149 10.42 -2.97 -1.76
C GLU A 149 9.14 -3.61 -2.30
N LYS A 150 8.48 -2.89 -3.21
CA LYS A 150 7.28 -3.41 -3.88
C LYS A 150 7.64 -4.53 -4.89
N PRO A 151 6.74 -5.51 -5.09
CA PRO A 151 5.57 -5.82 -4.28
C PRO A 151 5.95 -6.54 -2.98
N VAL A 152 5.09 -6.48 -1.97
CA VAL A 152 5.28 -7.21 -0.69
C VAL A 152 5.33 -8.73 -0.90
N GLY A 153 4.52 -9.25 -1.81
CA GLY A 153 4.50 -10.62 -2.29
C GLY A 153 4.15 -10.64 -3.78
N VAL A 154 4.44 -11.72 -4.48
CA VAL A 154 4.17 -11.83 -5.94
C VAL A 154 2.70 -12.12 -6.24
N ASP A 155 1.96 -12.63 -5.25
CA ASP A 155 0.52 -12.84 -5.31
C ASP A 155 -0.20 -12.36 -4.04
N ILE A 156 -1.54 -12.39 -4.08
CA ILE A 156 -2.40 -11.88 -3.02
C ILE A 156 -2.24 -12.69 -1.72
N LEU A 157 -2.16 -14.03 -1.82
CA LEU A 157 -2.10 -14.89 -0.64
C LEU A 157 -0.77 -14.74 0.11
N GLU A 158 0.35 -14.78 -0.61
CA GLU A 158 1.68 -14.55 -0.03
C GLU A 158 1.76 -13.17 0.65
N THR A 159 1.16 -12.16 0.03
CA THR A 159 1.10 -10.80 0.58
C THR A 159 0.31 -10.77 1.89
N ILE A 160 -0.86 -11.41 1.93
CA ILE A 160 -1.69 -11.51 3.14
C ILE A 160 -0.96 -12.27 4.25
N GLU A 161 -0.32 -13.40 3.93
CA GLU A 161 0.46 -14.17 4.91
C GLU A 161 1.60 -13.34 5.51
N ALA A 162 2.32 -12.58 4.69
CA ALA A 162 3.40 -11.72 5.15
C ALA A 162 2.89 -10.58 6.07
N ILE A 163 1.77 -9.96 5.73
CA ILE A 163 1.11 -8.92 6.56
C ILE A 163 0.68 -9.52 7.90
N ASN A 164 -0.02 -10.67 7.87
CA ASN A 164 -0.48 -11.35 9.08
C ASN A 164 0.68 -11.73 10.00
N ALA A 165 1.78 -12.24 9.44
CA ALA A 165 2.96 -12.57 10.23
C ALA A 165 3.53 -11.35 10.98
N CYS A 166 3.57 -10.18 10.33
CA CYS A 166 4.01 -8.95 10.97
C CYS A 166 3.04 -8.49 12.06
N ASN A 167 1.74 -8.58 11.80
CA ASN A 167 0.70 -8.21 12.76
C ASN A 167 0.69 -9.12 13.98
N ASP A 168 0.78 -10.44 13.78
CA ASP A 168 0.84 -11.44 14.86
C ASP A 168 2.11 -11.26 15.73
N ALA A 169 3.22 -10.83 15.12
CA ALA A 169 4.46 -10.56 15.83
C ALA A 169 4.52 -9.15 16.45
N GLY A 170 3.56 -8.28 16.18
CA GLY A 170 3.54 -6.90 16.65
C GLY A 170 4.63 -6.02 16.04
N VAL A 171 5.19 -6.40 14.87
CA VAL A 171 6.20 -5.63 14.15
C VAL A 171 5.57 -4.80 13.02
N LYS A 172 6.17 -3.68 12.68
CA LYS A 172 5.68 -2.81 11.61
C LYS A 172 6.22 -3.27 10.26
N LEU A 173 5.34 -3.29 9.27
CA LEU A 173 5.67 -3.49 7.86
C LEU A 173 5.37 -2.20 7.08
N MET A 174 6.37 -1.67 6.37
CA MET A 174 6.20 -0.60 5.41
C MET A 174 6.47 -1.10 3.99
N THR A 175 5.59 -0.76 3.06
CA THR A 175 5.79 -0.99 1.62
C THR A 175 6.44 0.23 0.98
N ALA A 176 7.46 0.02 0.16
CA ALA A 176 8.16 1.07 -0.57
C ALA A 176 7.34 1.54 -1.79
N LEU A 177 6.41 2.45 -1.56
CA LEU A 177 5.67 3.18 -2.59
C LEU A 177 6.16 4.64 -2.58
N GLN A 178 7.39 4.82 -3.01
CA GLN A 178 8.20 6.05 -2.88
C GLN A 178 7.52 7.31 -3.43
N ARG A 179 6.59 7.19 -4.39
CA ARG A 179 5.93 8.36 -4.98
C ARG A 179 5.09 9.15 -3.97
N ARG A 180 4.57 8.51 -2.91
CA ARG A 180 3.87 9.21 -1.82
C ARG A 180 4.76 10.20 -1.10
N PHE A 181 6.08 10.00 -1.14
CA PHE A 181 7.10 10.81 -0.49
C PHE A 181 7.84 11.76 -1.44
N ASP A 182 7.49 11.74 -2.74
CA ASP A 182 8.03 12.68 -3.71
C ASP A 182 7.50 14.10 -3.44
N PRO A 183 8.37 15.12 -3.38
CA PRO A 183 7.94 16.49 -3.03
C PRO A 183 6.83 17.05 -3.93
N ASN A 184 6.82 16.67 -5.22
CA ASN A 184 5.81 17.15 -6.17
C ASN A 184 4.45 16.51 -5.91
N PHE A 185 4.38 15.17 -5.76
CA PHE A 185 3.14 14.46 -5.43
C PHE A 185 2.65 14.78 -4.01
N ALA A 186 3.57 14.91 -3.05
CA ALA A 186 3.25 15.34 -1.69
C ALA A 186 2.63 16.75 -1.67
N ARG A 187 3.07 17.67 -2.56
CA ARG A 187 2.44 18.99 -2.68
C ARG A 187 1.00 18.92 -3.18
N ILE A 188 0.68 17.99 -4.10
CA ILE A 188 -0.70 17.75 -4.52
C ILE A 188 -1.53 17.29 -3.32
N LYS A 189 -1.05 16.27 -2.58
CA LYS A 189 -1.74 15.76 -1.39
C LYS A 189 -1.97 16.87 -0.36
N THR A 190 -0.96 17.69 -0.10
CA THR A 190 -1.07 18.86 0.79
C THR A 190 -2.16 19.83 0.33
N ALA A 191 -2.29 20.09 -0.97
CA ALA A 191 -3.33 20.98 -1.50
C ALA A 191 -4.73 20.39 -1.31
N LEU A 192 -4.86 19.07 -1.44
CA LEU A 192 -6.12 18.37 -1.19
C LEU A 192 -6.48 18.41 0.29
N ASP A 193 -5.55 18.07 1.18
CA ASP A 193 -5.76 18.03 2.63
C ASP A 193 -6.08 19.41 3.21
N ASN A 194 -5.48 20.46 2.67
CA ASN A 194 -5.79 21.86 3.03
C ASN A 194 -7.11 22.37 2.42
N GLY A 195 -7.76 21.60 1.53
CA GLY A 195 -8.97 21.99 0.84
C GLY A 195 -8.77 23.12 -0.19
N GLU A 196 -7.54 23.35 -0.64
CA GLU A 196 -7.20 24.35 -1.67
C GLU A 196 -7.90 24.02 -2.99
N VAL A 197 -7.94 22.73 -3.36
CA VAL A 197 -8.57 22.23 -4.60
C VAL A 197 -10.08 22.02 -4.43
N GLY A 198 -10.54 21.91 -3.19
CA GLY A 198 -11.90 21.50 -2.86
C GLY A 198 -12.06 19.97 -3.02
N GLU A 199 -13.30 19.50 -3.15
CA GLU A 199 -13.59 18.10 -3.38
C GLU A 199 -13.02 17.66 -4.75
N PRO A 200 -12.20 16.59 -4.83
CA PRO A 200 -11.71 16.06 -6.11
C PRO A 200 -12.87 15.62 -7.00
N ILE A 201 -12.75 15.85 -8.30
CA ILE A 201 -13.71 15.41 -9.34
C ILE A 201 -13.08 14.34 -10.20
N LEU A 202 -11.84 14.57 -10.66
CA LEU A 202 -11.12 13.70 -11.56
C LEU A 202 -9.62 13.78 -11.29
N ILE A 203 -8.97 12.62 -11.28
CA ILE A 203 -7.51 12.50 -11.22
C ILE A 203 -7.00 11.98 -12.58
N LYS A 204 -5.90 12.56 -13.06
CA LYS A 204 -5.15 12.05 -14.21
C LYS A 204 -3.71 11.85 -13.83
N LEU A 205 -3.17 10.67 -14.17
CA LEU A 205 -1.77 10.31 -13.95
C LEU A 205 -1.14 9.87 -15.27
N CYS A 206 0.13 10.20 -15.43
CA CYS A 206 0.91 9.82 -16.58
C CYS A 206 2.28 9.31 -16.13
N SER A 207 2.63 8.10 -16.58
CA SER A 207 3.93 7.50 -16.33
C SER A 207 4.48 6.90 -17.61
N ARG A 208 5.61 7.43 -18.09
CA ARG A 208 6.25 6.94 -19.28
C ARG A 208 7.76 6.82 -19.10
N ASP A 209 8.29 5.65 -19.40
CA ASP A 209 9.72 5.38 -19.34
C ASP A 209 10.43 6.01 -20.56
N PRO A 210 11.70 6.42 -20.47
CA PRO A 210 12.42 6.99 -21.63
C PRO A 210 12.68 5.94 -22.71
N GLU A 211 12.91 4.68 -22.32
CA GLU A 211 13.20 3.53 -23.19
C GLU A 211 12.58 2.27 -22.59
N PRO A 212 12.18 1.28 -23.42
CA PRO A 212 11.69 0.01 -22.91
C PRO A 212 12.81 -0.73 -22.16
N PRO A 213 12.48 -1.43 -21.06
CA PRO A 213 13.45 -2.26 -20.36
C PRO A 213 13.84 -3.47 -21.21
N PRO A 214 14.99 -4.12 -20.91
CA PRO A 214 15.38 -5.34 -21.61
C PRO A 214 14.29 -6.42 -21.53
N PHE A 215 14.09 -7.17 -22.63
CA PHE A 215 13.06 -8.21 -22.76
C PHE A 215 13.05 -9.21 -21.60
N GLU A 216 14.23 -9.69 -21.18
CA GLU A 216 14.35 -10.64 -20.06
C GLU A 216 13.88 -10.04 -18.72
N TYR A 217 13.91 -8.72 -18.56
CA TYR A 217 13.33 -8.05 -17.40
C TYR A 217 11.79 -8.07 -17.44
N VAL A 218 11.20 -7.82 -18.61
CA VAL A 218 9.74 -7.83 -18.79
C VAL A 218 9.17 -9.22 -18.53
N LYS A 219 9.83 -10.25 -19.07
CA LYS A 219 9.46 -11.67 -18.96
C LYS A 219 9.47 -12.23 -17.53
N GLY A 220 9.56 -11.58 -16.55
CA GLY A 220 9.48 -12.07 -15.16
C GLY A 220 9.10 -10.96 -14.21
N GLY A 221 8.89 -9.76 -14.75
CA GLY A 221 8.58 -8.57 -13.98
C GLY A 221 7.09 -8.35 -13.70
N GLY A 222 6.20 -9.26 -14.17
CA GLY A 222 4.75 -9.13 -13.97
C GLY A 222 4.07 -8.14 -14.91
N GLY A 223 4.76 -7.71 -15.99
CA GLY A 223 4.22 -6.84 -17.03
C GLY A 223 4.06 -5.39 -16.62
N ILE A 224 3.47 -4.58 -17.52
CA ILE A 224 3.34 -3.12 -17.32
C ILE A 224 2.48 -2.76 -16.10
N PHE A 225 1.49 -3.60 -15.74
CA PHE A 225 0.57 -3.29 -14.65
C PHE A 225 1.21 -3.47 -13.27
N LYS A 226 1.88 -4.61 -13.01
CA LYS A 226 2.51 -4.90 -11.71
C LYS A 226 3.84 -4.19 -11.51
N ASP A 227 4.57 -3.94 -12.60
CA ASP A 227 5.89 -3.31 -12.52
C ASP A 227 5.82 -1.78 -12.53
N MET A 228 5.04 -1.20 -13.45
CA MET A 228 5.01 0.24 -13.72
C MET A 228 3.74 0.90 -13.18
N ALA A 229 2.56 0.49 -13.65
CA ALA A 229 1.28 1.12 -13.30
C ALA A 229 0.92 0.99 -11.81
N VAL A 230 1.47 0.02 -11.08
CA VAL A 230 1.24 -0.17 -9.64
C VAL A 230 1.48 1.11 -8.85
N HIS A 231 2.46 1.92 -9.22
CA HIS A 231 2.76 3.20 -8.60
C HIS A 231 1.69 4.27 -8.87
N ASP A 232 1.11 4.27 -10.06
CA ASP A 232 0.05 5.21 -10.44
C ASP A 232 -1.29 4.79 -9.85
N LEU A 233 -1.56 3.49 -9.78
CA LEU A 233 -2.74 2.92 -9.14
C LEU A 233 -2.76 3.29 -7.65
N ASP A 234 -1.63 3.11 -6.96
CA ASP A 234 -1.47 3.55 -5.57
C ASP A 234 -1.62 5.06 -5.42
N MET A 235 -0.98 5.83 -6.29
CA MET A 235 -1.06 7.30 -6.24
C MET A 235 -2.49 7.80 -6.47
N ALA A 236 -3.24 7.19 -7.40
CA ALA A 236 -4.65 7.53 -7.61
C ALA A 236 -5.48 7.29 -6.34
N ARG A 237 -5.29 6.15 -5.66
CA ARG A 237 -5.94 5.84 -4.39
C ARG A 237 -5.54 6.83 -3.29
N TYR A 238 -4.25 7.12 -3.16
CA TYR A 238 -3.70 8.05 -2.16
C TYR A 238 -4.21 9.48 -2.31
N LEU A 239 -4.30 9.98 -3.56
CA LEU A 239 -4.79 11.33 -3.85
C LEU A 239 -6.32 11.44 -3.79
N MET A 240 -7.05 10.38 -4.18
CA MET A 240 -8.52 10.36 -4.14
C MET A 240 -9.06 10.28 -2.72
N ASP A 241 -8.26 9.78 -1.77
CA ASP A 241 -8.67 9.50 -0.39
C ASP A 241 -9.94 8.65 -0.32
N SER A 242 -10.01 7.63 -1.18
CA SER A 242 -11.15 6.72 -1.30
C SER A 242 -10.69 5.38 -1.87
N GLU A 243 -11.38 4.30 -1.49
CA GLU A 243 -11.03 2.97 -1.98
C GLU A 243 -11.52 2.76 -3.42
N PRO A 244 -10.70 2.16 -4.30
CA PRO A 244 -11.10 1.79 -5.65
C PRO A 244 -12.07 0.60 -5.61
N VAL A 245 -13.10 0.63 -6.45
CA VAL A 245 -14.12 -0.44 -6.52
C VAL A 245 -14.07 -1.23 -7.83
N ALA A 246 -13.71 -0.59 -8.94
CA ALA A 246 -13.61 -1.25 -10.24
C ALA A 246 -12.56 -0.61 -11.14
N ILE A 247 -11.96 -1.41 -12.01
CA ILE A 247 -10.93 -1.00 -12.96
C ILE A 247 -11.30 -1.49 -14.37
N MET A 248 -11.13 -0.59 -15.34
CA MET A 248 -11.11 -0.89 -16.78
C MET A 248 -9.76 -0.53 -17.36
N ALA A 249 -9.12 -1.46 -18.06
CA ALA A 249 -7.83 -1.22 -18.69
C ALA A 249 -7.82 -1.68 -20.15
N LEU A 250 -7.09 -0.94 -20.95
CA LEU A 250 -6.76 -1.28 -22.34
C LEU A 250 -5.23 -1.43 -22.41
N GLY A 251 -4.78 -2.59 -22.84
CA GLY A 251 -3.35 -2.88 -23.07
C GLY A 251 -3.05 -3.04 -24.56
N SER A 252 -1.89 -2.60 -24.98
CA SER A 252 -1.39 -2.81 -26.33
C SER A 252 0.14 -2.95 -26.35
N CYS A 253 0.66 -3.57 -27.41
CA CYS A 253 2.10 -3.66 -27.68
C CYS A 253 2.40 -2.81 -28.92
N GLN A 254 2.97 -1.63 -28.70
CA GLN A 254 3.21 -0.63 -29.76
C GLN A 254 4.70 -0.33 -29.98
N ILE A 255 5.56 -0.73 -29.03
CA ILE A 255 6.95 -0.27 -28.98
C ILE A 255 7.91 -1.43 -29.29
N ASP A 256 7.88 -2.50 -28.49
CA ASP A 256 8.77 -3.64 -28.66
C ASP A 256 7.99 -4.89 -29.11
N PRO A 257 8.10 -5.29 -30.40
CA PRO A 257 7.42 -6.47 -30.90
C PRO A 257 7.77 -7.78 -30.15
N ALA A 258 8.93 -7.84 -29.48
CA ALA A 258 9.31 -9.02 -28.70
C ALA A 258 8.40 -9.20 -27.49
N ILE A 259 7.95 -8.13 -26.85
CA ILE A 259 6.99 -8.16 -25.72
C ILE A 259 5.68 -8.84 -26.12
N LYS A 260 5.25 -8.67 -27.38
CA LYS A 260 4.03 -9.30 -27.91
C LYS A 260 4.09 -10.84 -27.93
N THR A 261 5.29 -11.43 -27.83
CA THR A 261 5.46 -12.89 -27.76
C THR A 261 5.20 -13.46 -26.36
N LEU A 262 5.11 -12.60 -25.35
CA LEU A 262 4.72 -12.97 -23.99
C LEU A 262 3.21 -13.22 -23.89
N GLU A 263 2.78 -13.85 -22.83
CA GLU A 263 1.38 -14.17 -22.60
C GLU A 263 0.73 -13.24 -21.57
N GLY A 264 -0.58 -13.05 -21.69
CA GLY A 264 -1.38 -12.32 -20.72
C GLY A 264 -0.93 -10.88 -20.51
N PRO A 265 -0.96 -10.38 -19.26
CA PRO A 265 -0.64 -9.00 -18.93
C PRO A 265 0.81 -8.57 -19.21
N GLU A 266 1.72 -9.52 -19.44
CA GLU A 266 3.12 -9.24 -19.77
C GLU A 266 3.30 -8.82 -21.25
N ALA A 267 2.31 -9.11 -22.10
CA ALA A 267 2.34 -8.82 -23.54
C ALA A 267 2.11 -7.34 -23.89
N TYR A 268 2.06 -6.45 -22.92
CA TYR A 268 1.76 -5.03 -23.14
C TYR A 268 2.95 -4.13 -22.78
N ASP A 269 3.19 -3.11 -23.61
CA ASP A 269 4.16 -2.02 -23.38
C ASP A 269 3.49 -0.65 -23.23
N THR A 270 2.19 -0.58 -23.51
CA THR A 270 1.37 0.62 -23.43
C THR A 270 0.01 0.26 -22.83
N ALA A 271 -0.48 1.06 -21.88
CA ALA A 271 -1.80 0.86 -21.31
C ALA A 271 -2.47 2.17 -20.92
N THR A 272 -3.81 2.17 -21.01
CA THR A 272 -4.69 3.20 -20.47
C THR A 272 -5.62 2.55 -19.46
N ILE A 273 -5.75 3.12 -18.27
CA ILE A 273 -6.52 2.57 -17.17
C ILE A 273 -7.53 3.61 -16.68
N VAL A 274 -8.75 3.19 -16.43
CA VAL A 274 -9.81 3.97 -15.78
C VAL A 274 -10.19 3.27 -14.48
N MET A 275 -10.22 4.02 -13.38
CA MET A 275 -10.59 3.53 -12.07
C MET A 275 -11.87 4.19 -11.58
N LYS A 276 -12.74 3.43 -10.94
CA LYS A 276 -13.88 3.92 -10.17
C LYS A 276 -13.62 3.78 -8.69
N PHE A 277 -14.01 4.78 -7.92
CA PHE A 277 -13.86 4.82 -6.48
C PHE A 277 -15.20 4.75 -5.74
N ALA A 278 -15.18 4.30 -4.48
CA ALA A 278 -16.36 4.17 -3.64
C ALA A 278 -17.11 5.50 -3.43
N ASN A 279 -16.40 6.62 -3.49
CA ASN A 279 -17.00 7.97 -3.44
C ASN A 279 -17.64 8.43 -4.77
N GLY A 280 -17.73 7.54 -5.79
CA GLY A 280 -18.34 7.81 -7.09
C GLY A 280 -17.47 8.64 -8.04
N LYS A 281 -16.18 8.87 -7.73
CA LYS A 281 -15.22 9.60 -8.56
C LYS A 281 -14.41 8.65 -9.43
N ASP A 282 -13.71 9.23 -10.40
CA ASP A 282 -12.91 8.49 -11.37
C ASP A 282 -11.45 8.96 -11.39
N ALA A 283 -10.55 8.04 -11.77
CA ALA A 283 -9.18 8.38 -12.16
C ALA A 283 -8.84 7.78 -13.53
N ILE A 284 -7.95 8.44 -14.25
CA ILE A 284 -7.41 8.02 -15.55
C ILE A 284 -5.90 7.95 -15.44
N ILE A 285 -5.33 6.84 -15.90
CA ILE A 285 -3.90 6.59 -15.89
C ILE A 285 -3.43 6.23 -17.30
N ASP A 286 -2.36 6.83 -17.74
CA ASP A 286 -1.67 6.58 -19.01
C ASP A 286 -0.25 6.11 -18.70
N VAL A 287 0.07 4.87 -19.10
CA VAL A 287 1.40 4.29 -18.92
C VAL A 287 1.97 3.79 -20.24
N CYS A 288 3.26 4.04 -20.46
CA CYS A 288 3.96 3.63 -21.68
C CYS A 288 5.44 3.38 -21.40
N ARG A 289 5.99 2.30 -21.98
CA ARG A 289 7.40 1.97 -21.79
C ARG A 289 8.36 2.76 -22.71
N GLN A 290 7.86 3.81 -23.37
CA GLN A 290 8.71 4.69 -24.17
C GLN A 290 8.20 6.12 -24.23
N ALA A 291 9.08 7.08 -23.93
CA ALA A 291 8.92 8.51 -24.12
C ALA A 291 10.25 9.12 -24.58
N PRO A 292 10.46 9.33 -25.90
CA PRO A 292 11.76 9.77 -26.43
C PRO A 292 12.24 11.11 -25.88
N TYR A 293 11.34 11.90 -25.30
CA TYR A 293 11.65 13.19 -24.68
C TYR A 293 12.12 13.10 -23.22
N GLY A 294 12.08 11.91 -22.58
CA GLY A 294 12.59 11.70 -21.22
C GLY A 294 11.60 10.98 -20.31
N TYR A 295 11.98 10.81 -19.04
CA TYR A 295 11.16 10.13 -18.03
C TYR A 295 9.97 11.01 -17.62
N ASP A 296 8.77 10.65 -18.06
CA ASP A 296 7.55 11.46 -17.92
C ASP A 296 6.67 10.95 -16.77
N GLN A 297 6.56 11.77 -15.71
CA GLN A 297 5.90 11.41 -14.46
C GLN A 297 5.07 12.59 -13.96
N ARG A 298 3.78 12.60 -14.27
CA ARG A 298 2.89 13.75 -13.99
C ARG A 298 1.60 13.33 -13.32
N ALA A 299 1.02 14.26 -12.56
CA ALA A 299 -0.30 14.13 -11.95
C ALA A 299 -1.08 15.44 -12.07
N GLU A 300 -2.38 15.32 -12.30
CA GLU A 300 -3.36 16.41 -12.30
C GLU A 300 -4.56 16.00 -11.45
N VAL A 301 -5.01 16.88 -10.56
CA VAL A 301 -6.27 16.72 -9.82
C VAL A 301 -7.15 17.93 -10.08
N LEU A 302 -8.28 17.70 -10.75
CA LEU A 302 -9.35 18.67 -10.92
C LEU A 302 -10.30 18.56 -9.74
N GLY A 303 -10.52 19.63 -9.03
CA GLY A 303 -11.50 19.73 -7.95
C GLY A 303 -12.53 20.82 -8.16
N LYS A 304 -13.49 20.91 -7.23
CA LYS A 304 -14.60 21.88 -7.32
C LYS A 304 -14.17 23.35 -7.20
N LYS A 305 -13.02 23.62 -6.56
CA LYS A 305 -12.52 24.99 -6.34
C LYS A 305 -11.36 25.36 -7.26
N ALA A 306 -10.48 24.40 -7.55
CA ALA A 306 -9.27 24.62 -8.32
C ALA A 306 -8.78 23.32 -8.95
N MET A 307 -7.74 23.43 -9.77
CA MET A 307 -6.97 22.32 -10.28
C MET A 307 -5.53 22.44 -9.78
N VAL A 308 -4.92 21.33 -9.38
CA VAL A 308 -3.50 21.24 -9.05
C VAL A 308 -2.85 20.19 -9.94
N GLN A 309 -1.67 20.50 -10.46
CA GLN A 309 -0.90 19.55 -11.28
C GLN A 309 0.59 19.65 -10.97
N THR A 310 1.31 18.55 -11.23
CA THR A 310 2.76 18.55 -11.32
C THR A 310 3.18 18.43 -12.77
N ASP A 311 4.27 19.10 -13.11
CA ASP A 311 5.01 18.89 -14.36
C ASP A 311 6.20 17.96 -14.12
N ASN A 312 6.90 17.58 -15.18
CA ASN A 312 8.13 16.82 -15.06
C ASN A 312 9.22 17.61 -14.31
N SER A 313 10.06 16.88 -13.59
CA SER A 313 11.24 17.46 -12.96
C SER A 313 12.42 17.47 -13.93
N TYR A 314 13.11 18.58 -13.95
CA TYR A 314 14.24 18.85 -14.83
C TYR A 314 15.53 18.99 -14.00
N PRO A 315 16.70 18.61 -14.56
CA PRO A 315 18.00 18.81 -13.89
C PRO A 315 18.31 20.28 -13.61
N ASN A 316 17.73 21.20 -14.37
CA ASN A 316 17.87 22.65 -14.23
C ASN A 316 16.64 23.38 -14.77
N THR A 317 16.56 24.69 -14.53
CA THR A 317 15.46 25.56 -14.99
C THR A 317 15.84 26.39 -16.21
N ALA A 318 17.00 26.16 -16.84
CA ALA A 318 17.46 26.94 -17.99
C ALA A 318 16.53 26.77 -19.19
N ARG A 319 16.28 27.87 -19.90
CA ARG A 319 15.53 27.90 -21.16
C ARG A 319 16.36 28.66 -22.20
N LEU A 320 16.48 28.08 -23.38
CA LEU A 320 17.17 28.72 -24.48
C LEU A 320 16.17 29.42 -25.40
N TYR A 321 16.43 30.67 -25.67
CA TYR A 321 15.65 31.50 -26.59
C TYR A 321 16.55 31.92 -27.76
N SER A 322 16.10 31.72 -29.01
CA SER A 322 16.85 32.05 -30.21
C SER A 322 15.93 32.67 -31.26
N ALA A 323 16.47 33.01 -32.39
CA ALA A 323 15.68 33.52 -33.53
C ALA A 323 14.74 32.45 -34.13
N SER A 324 15.04 31.16 -33.94
CA SER A 324 14.29 30.04 -34.52
C SER A 324 13.33 29.34 -33.54
N PHE A 325 13.51 29.52 -32.22
CA PHE A 325 12.64 28.92 -31.19
C PHE A 325 12.72 29.68 -29.87
N THR A 326 11.71 29.51 -29.03
CA THR A 326 11.64 30.09 -27.70
C THR A 326 11.34 29.00 -26.63
N GLY A 327 12.01 29.11 -25.48
CA GLY A 327 11.74 28.27 -24.34
C GLY A 327 12.23 26.83 -24.44
N ASN A 328 13.23 26.54 -25.26
CA ASN A 328 13.83 25.20 -25.35
C ASN A 328 14.52 24.84 -24.04
N ALA A 329 14.15 23.72 -23.46
CA ALA A 329 14.65 23.19 -22.21
C ALA A 329 15.48 21.93 -22.43
N ASP A 330 16.32 21.60 -21.48
CA ASP A 330 16.90 20.25 -21.41
C ASP A 330 15.81 19.20 -21.20
N LYS A 331 16.13 17.92 -21.46
CA LYS A 331 15.21 16.82 -21.16
C LYS A 331 14.94 16.71 -19.67
N PRO A 332 13.78 16.19 -19.25
CA PRO A 332 13.54 15.78 -17.87
C PRO A 332 14.62 14.82 -17.37
N TYR A 333 14.68 14.56 -16.06
CA TYR A 333 15.54 13.51 -15.53
C TYR A 333 15.41 12.22 -16.34
N ASP A 334 16.52 11.52 -16.45
CA ASP A 334 16.67 10.37 -17.36
C ASP A 334 15.94 9.11 -16.87
N PHE A 335 15.87 8.89 -15.54
CA PHE A 335 15.28 7.67 -15.00
C PHE A 335 14.85 7.83 -13.53
N PHE A 336 14.22 6.79 -12.96
CA PHE A 336 13.67 6.85 -11.59
C PHE A 336 14.73 7.16 -10.51
N MET A 337 15.96 6.69 -10.68
CA MET A 337 17.02 6.90 -9.67
C MET A 337 17.38 8.38 -9.50
N SER A 338 17.44 9.12 -10.58
CA SER A 338 17.69 10.56 -10.58
C SER A 338 16.42 11.35 -10.22
N ARG A 339 15.27 10.95 -10.79
CA ARG A 339 13.99 11.62 -10.60
C ARG A 339 13.45 11.51 -9.17
N TYR A 340 13.59 10.35 -8.53
CA TYR A 340 13.01 10.06 -7.22
C TYR A 340 14.05 9.98 -6.08
N LYS A 341 15.26 10.49 -6.27
CA LYS A 341 16.30 10.46 -5.25
C LYS A 341 15.80 11.01 -3.90
N GLU A 342 15.13 12.16 -3.93
CA GLU A 342 14.55 12.77 -2.73
C GLU A 342 13.43 11.92 -2.13
N ALA A 343 12.58 11.32 -2.95
CA ALA A 343 11.50 10.45 -2.47
C ALA A 343 12.02 9.24 -1.69
N TYR A 344 13.10 8.60 -2.15
CA TYR A 344 13.74 7.49 -1.44
C TYR A 344 14.34 7.91 -0.09
N VAL A 345 14.89 9.11 -0.01
CA VAL A 345 15.36 9.67 1.26
C VAL A 345 14.17 9.92 2.19
N GLN A 346 13.13 10.58 1.70
CA GLN A 346 11.97 10.95 2.52
C GLN A 346 11.17 9.72 2.99
N GLU A 347 11.01 8.67 2.17
CA GLU A 347 10.34 7.45 2.64
C GLU A 347 11.15 6.72 3.72
N THR A 348 12.47 6.67 3.57
CA THR A 348 13.37 6.11 4.59
C THR A 348 13.24 6.87 5.90
N LEU A 349 13.37 8.20 5.87
CA LEU A 349 13.21 9.05 7.04
C LEU A 349 11.85 8.89 7.71
N ALA A 350 10.78 8.85 6.91
CA ALA A 350 9.42 8.71 7.42
C ALA A 350 9.20 7.38 8.16
N PHE A 351 9.79 6.28 7.68
CA PHE A 351 9.68 4.99 8.37
C PHE A 351 10.55 4.94 9.64
N VAL A 352 11.79 5.41 9.56
CA VAL A 352 12.66 5.52 10.75
C VAL A 352 11.97 6.38 11.82
N GLU A 353 11.44 7.54 11.47
CA GLU A 353 10.68 8.40 12.39
C GLU A 353 9.44 7.69 12.98
N ALA A 354 8.72 6.92 12.15
CA ALA A 354 7.57 6.16 12.61
C ALA A 354 7.96 5.06 13.61
N LEU A 355 9.12 4.43 13.44
CA LEU A 355 9.65 3.44 14.36
C LEU A 355 10.11 4.10 15.67
N VAL A 356 10.93 5.13 15.58
CA VAL A 356 11.45 5.89 16.76
C VAL A 356 10.30 6.44 17.61
N ASN A 357 9.28 7.01 16.98
CA ASN A 357 8.14 7.60 17.68
C ASN A 357 6.96 6.64 17.90
N GLN A 358 7.14 5.35 17.64
CA GLN A 358 6.12 4.30 17.78
C GLN A 358 4.80 4.62 17.03
N ARG A 359 4.88 5.35 15.92
CA ARG A 359 3.74 5.67 15.06
C ARG A 359 3.47 4.53 14.06
N PRO A 360 2.26 4.43 13.49
CA PRO A 360 2.00 3.53 12.36
C PRO A 360 2.96 3.80 11.19
N ALA A 361 3.24 2.76 10.40
CA ALA A 361 4.00 2.93 9.16
C ALA A 361 3.24 3.87 8.20
N PRO A 362 3.91 4.84 7.57
CA PRO A 362 3.24 5.83 6.70
C PRO A 362 2.73 5.26 5.38
N CYS A 363 3.23 4.10 4.98
CA CYS A 363 2.74 3.29 3.87
C CYS A 363 2.77 1.83 4.32
N THR A 364 1.61 1.22 4.55
CA THR A 364 1.51 -0.07 5.22
C THR A 364 1.64 -1.27 4.28
N GLY A 365 1.69 -2.49 4.83
CA GLY A 365 1.60 -3.73 4.04
C GLY A 365 0.27 -3.82 3.29
N GLU A 366 -0.82 -3.35 3.91
CA GLU A 366 -2.16 -3.30 3.32
C GLU A 366 -2.21 -2.35 2.12
N ASP A 367 -1.51 -1.21 2.16
CA ASP A 367 -1.37 -0.33 1.00
C ASP A 367 -0.71 -1.08 -0.17
N GLY A 368 0.35 -1.86 0.12
CA GLY A 368 1.00 -2.73 -0.86
C GLY A 368 0.08 -3.81 -1.42
N LEU A 369 -0.75 -4.43 -0.57
CA LEU A 369 -1.74 -5.42 -0.98
C LEU A 369 -2.79 -4.81 -1.93
N VAL A 370 -3.37 -3.68 -1.57
CA VAL A 370 -4.37 -3.01 -2.43
C VAL A 370 -3.75 -2.60 -3.76
N ALA A 371 -2.52 -2.08 -3.77
CA ALA A 371 -1.80 -1.74 -5.00
C ALA A 371 -1.59 -2.97 -5.91
N LEU A 372 -1.24 -4.12 -5.33
CA LEU A 372 -1.11 -5.39 -6.05
C LEU A 372 -2.45 -5.87 -6.62
N VAL A 373 -3.53 -5.83 -5.83
CA VAL A 373 -4.88 -6.20 -6.28
C VAL A 373 -5.34 -5.33 -7.44
N MET A 374 -5.12 -4.02 -7.37
CA MET A 374 -5.42 -3.10 -8.47
C MET A 374 -4.62 -3.42 -9.74
N ALA A 375 -3.34 -3.75 -9.61
CA ALA A 375 -2.50 -4.11 -10.75
C ALA A 375 -2.95 -5.43 -11.41
N ILE A 376 -3.37 -6.42 -10.61
CA ILE A 376 -3.95 -7.67 -11.11
C ILE A 376 -5.29 -7.39 -11.80
N ALA A 377 -6.16 -6.56 -11.20
CA ALA A 377 -7.44 -6.16 -11.79
C ALA A 377 -7.25 -5.49 -13.15
N ALA A 378 -6.29 -4.58 -13.27
CA ALA A 378 -5.97 -3.92 -14.52
C ALA A 378 -5.47 -4.91 -15.59
N GLY A 379 -4.60 -5.84 -15.21
CA GLY A 379 -4.13 -6.90 -16.11
C GLY A 379 -5.26 -7.82 -16.59
N THR A 380 -6.13 -8.25 -15.68
CA THR A 380 -7.32 -9.06 -15.99
C THR A 380 -8.28 -8.30 -16.90
N SER A 381 -8.53 -7.02 -16.59
CA SER A 381 -9.39 -6.16 -17.41
C SER A 381 -8.88 -6.01 -18.85
N ALA A 382 -7.58 -5.78 -19.01
CA ALA A 382 -6.96 -5.65 -20.34
C ALA A 382 -7.02 -6.96 -21.13
N ALA A 383 -6.88 -8.11 -20.47
CA ALA A 383 -6.96 -9.42 -21.11
C ALA A 383 -8.41 -9.80 -21.51
N GLU A 384 -9.39 -9.49 -20.66
CA GLU A 384 -10.79 -9.88 -20.84
C GLU A 384 -11.66 -8.81 -21.52
N GLY A 385 -11.17 -7.57 -21.68
CA GLY A 385 -11.87 -6.45 -22.29
C GLY A 385 -13.13 -6.00 -21.53
N ARG A 386 -13.12 -6.11 -20.19
CA ARG A 386 -14.25 -5.76 -19.31
C ARG A 386 -13.82 -4.99 -18.06
N TRP A 387 -14.78 -4.38 -17.40
CA TRP A 387 -14.61 -3.91 -16.02
C TRP A 387 -14.35 -5.10 -15.09
N VAL A 388 -13.39 -4.95 -14.19
CA VAL A 388 -13.09 -5.90 -13.12
C VAL A 388 -13.35 -5.21 -11.79
N GLU A 389 -14.26 -5.76 -10.99
CA GLU A 389 -14.50 -5.30 -9.63
C GLU A 389 -13.45 -5.91 -8.70
N LEU A 390 -12.86 -5.10 -7.82
CA LEU A 390 -11.78 -5.55 -6.94
C LEU A 390 -12.22 -6.70 -6.02
N LYS A 391 -13.50 -6.73 -5.63
CA LYS A 391 -14.08 -7.82 -4.82
C LYS A 391 -14.05 -9.20 -5.53
N GLU A 392 -13.92 -9.25 -6.85
CA GLU A 392 -13.77 -10.51 -7.59
C GLU A 392 -12.45 -11.19 -7.29
N LEU A 393 -11.39 -10.40 -7.09
CA LEU A 393 -10.02 -10.86 -6.88
C LEU A 393 -9.67 -11.02 -5.40
N ALA A 394 -10.18 -10.13 -4.58
CA ALA A 394 -9.92 -10.09 -3.15
C ALA A 394 -11.23 -9.84 -2.37
N PRO A 395 -12.13 -10.84 -2.31
CA PRO A 395 -13.39 -10.69 -1.57
C PRO A 395 -13.14 -10.35 -0.10
N VAL A 396 -12.00 -10.73 0.43
CA VAL A 396 -11.54 -10.40 1.79
C VAL A 396 -11.33 -8.89 2.00
N LEU A 397 -11.14 -8.12 0.94
CA LEU A 397 -10.96 -6.67 1.00
C LEU A 397 -12.29 -5.91 0.80
N CYS A 398 -13.39 -6.60 0.49
CA CYS A 398 -14.62 -5.96 0.04
C CYS A 398 -15.85 -6.56 0.72
N GLU A 399 -16.43 -5.88 1.73
CA GLU A 399 -17.83 -6.07 2.11
C GLU A 399 -18.68 -4.92 1.55
N ALA A 400 -19.88 -5.27 1.04
CA ALA A 400 -20.79 -4.28 0.46
C ALA A 400 -21.37 -3.40 1.56
N VAL A 401 -21.13 -2.08 1.49
CA VAL A 401 -21.87 -1.10 2.27
C VAL A 401 -22.99 -0.54 1.39
N PRO A 402 -24.26 -0.58 1.81
CA PRO A 402 -25.34 0.01 1.04
C PRO A 402 -25.14 1.53 0.97
N VAL A 403 -24.94 2.05 -0.24
CA VAL A 403 -24.95 3.49 -0.52
C VAL A 403 -26.30 3.79 -1.20
N GLY A 404 -27.03 4.74 -0.65
CA GLY A 404 -28.41 5.05 -0.99
C GLY A 404 -28.74 5.17 -2.47
N GLU A 405 -30.01 5.05 -2.78
CA GLU A 405 -30.71 4.90 -4.07
C GLU A 405 -29.95 5.37 -5.33
N GLY A 406 -29.49 4.39 -6.13
CA GLY A 406 -29.02 4.61 -7.50
C GLY A 406 -27.56 4.26 -7.76
N LEU A 407 -27.25 2.99 -7.91
CA LEU A 407 -25.96 2.32 -8.11
C LEU A 407 -25.27 1.93 -6.81
N GLU A 408 -25.52 0.71 -6.38
CA GLU A 408 -24.89 0.07 -5.23
C GLU A 408 -23.45 -0.32 -5.58
N TYR A 409 -22.48 0.47 -5.13
CA TYR A 409 -21.07 0.07 -5.08
C TYR A 409 -20.69 -0.15 -3.62
N GLY A 410 -20.29 -1.37 -3.28
CA GLY A 410 -19.86 -1.73 -1.94
C GLY A 410 -18.48 -1.18 -1.61
N ALA A 411 -18.29 -0.75 -0.39
CA ALA A 411 -16.97 -0.44 0.17
C ALA A 411 -16.26 -1.73 0.58
N CYS A 412 -14.92 -1.73 0.51
CA CYS A 412 -14.11 -2.86 0.95
C CYS A 412 -14.05 -2.91 2.48
N GLU A 413 -14.57 -3.97 3.07
CA GLU A 413 -14.29 -4.32 4.47
C GLU A 413 -13.45 -5.58 4.50
N ALA A 414 -12.28 -5.45 5.01
CA ALA A 414 -11.46 -6.60 5.31
C ALA A 414 -11.03 -6.54 6.75
N ALA A 415 -11.07 -7.65 7.39
CA ALA A 415 -10.28 -7.89 8.55
C ALA A 415 -10.98 -7.78 9.90
N ILE A 416 -10.75 -8.82 10.61
CA ILE A 416 -10.95 -8.88 12.05
C ILE A 416 -9.90 -7.98 12.69
N VAL A 417 -10.36 -6.98 13.44
CA VAL A 417 -9.47 -6.23 14.32
C VAL A 417 -9.33 -7.05 15.59
N ASP A 418 -8.12 -7.53 15.87
CA ASP A 418 -7.83 -8.10 17.19
C ASP A 418 -8.05 -7.01 18.25
N GLY A 419 -8.96 -7.30 19.19
CA GLY A 419 -9.47 -6.32 20.15
C GLY A 419 -8.41 -5.72 21.09
N GLU A 420 -7.23 -6.34 21.21
CA GLU A 420 -6.15 -5.88 22.10
C GLU A 420 -5.05 -5.11 21.35
N SER A 421 -4.73 -5.46 20.10
CA SER A 421 -3.63 -4.83 19.36
C SER A 421 -4.06 -3.77 18.34
N GLY A 422 -5.32 -3.77 17.94
CA GLY A 422 -5.83 -2.92 16.86
C GLY A 422 -5.25 -3.25 15.47
N ALA A 423 -4.57 -4.39 15.32
CA ALA A 423 -4.00 -4.85 14.07
C ALA A 423 -5.08 -5.49 13.17
N LEU A 424 -4.94 -5.30 11.88
CA LEU A 424 -5.81 -5.93 10.88
C LEU A 424 -5.34 -7.37 10.64
N ARG A 425 -6.27 -8.33 10.77
CA ARG A 425 -6.01 -9.72 10.47
C ARG A 425 -6.90 -10.18 9.32
N PHE A 426 -6.30 -10.78 8.31
CA PHE A 426 -7.01 -11.33 7.16
C PHE A 426 -7.20 -12.84 7.35
N ASP A 427 -8.44 -13.29 7.61
CA ASP A 427 -8.76 -14.71 7.62
C ASP A 427 -9.06 -15.18 6.20
N VAL A 428 -8.17 -16.02 5.66
CA VAL A 428 -8.29 -16.58 4.32
C VAL A 428 -8.85 -17.99 4.37
N ILE A 429 -10.01 -18.21 3.76
CA ILE A 429 -10.55 -19.54 3.54
C ILE A 429 -10.49 -19.83 2.05
N THR A 430 -9.60 -20.75 1.66
CA THR A 430 -9.53 -21.23 0.28
C THR A 430 -10.58 -22.32 0.03
N ASN A 431 -11.28 -22.24 -1.09
CA ASN A 431 -12.11 -23.34 -1.57
C ASN A 431 -11.23 -24.39 -2.26
N PRO A 432 -11.12 -25.62 -1.73
CA PRO A 432 -10.18 -26.62 -2.26
C PRO A 432 -10.54 -27.11 -3.69
N ARG A 433 -11.72 -26.76 -4.22
CA ARG A 433 -12.13 -27.15 -5.60
C ARG A 433 -11.95 -26.06 -6.65
N THR A 434 -11.89 -24.81 -6.26
CA THR A 434 -11.86 -23.68 -7.22
C THR A 434 -10.71 -22.71 -6.98
N GLY A 435 -9.93 -22.86 -5.92
CA GLY A 435 -8.90 -21.89 -5.52
C GLY A 435 -9.44 -20.51 -5.11
N LEU A 436 -10.78 -20.33 -5.11
CA LEU A 436 -11.41 -19.07 -4.77
C LEU A 436 -11.45 -18.86 -3.25
N ILE A 437 -11.10 -17.67 -2.82
CA ILE A 437 -11.16 -17.23 -1.43
C ILE A 437 -12.63 -17.04 -1.03
N LYS A 438 -13.05 -17.63 0.11
CA LYS A 438 -14.38 -17.39 0.68
C LYS A 438 -14.29 -16.49 1.91
N PRO A 439 -15.16 -15.47 2.03
CA PRO A 439 -15.20 -14.62 3.22
C PRO A 439 -15.73 -15.38 4.45
N VAL A 440 -15.14 -15.12 5.61
CA VAL A 440 -15.68 -15.54 6.91
C VAL A 440 -16.66 -14.48 7.39
N ARG A 441 -17.91 -14.85 7.64
CA ARG A 441 -18.89 -13.95 8.27
C ARG A 441 -18.53 -13.78 9.75
N ASN A 442 -18.07 -12.61 10.13
CA ASN A 442 -18.15 -12.14 11.49
C ASN A 442 -18.56 -10.66 11.54
N THR A 443 -19.59 -10.42 12.31
CA THR A 443 -20.25 -9.13 12.53
C THR A 443 -19.43 -8.25 13.47
N ALA A 444 -18.76 -7.22 12.94
CA ALA A 444 -18.35 -6.06 13.74
C ALA A 444 -18.33 -4.81 12.84
N ALA A 445 -19.36 -3.99 12.99
CA ALA A 445 -19.39 -2.64 12.47
C ALA A 445 -18.27 -1.81 13.13
N SER A 446 -17.53 -1.05 12.35
CA SER A 446 -16.62 0.04 12.74
C SER A 446 -15.19 0.04 12.19
N VAL A 447 -14.83 -0.82 11.25
CA VAL A 447 -13.47 -0.83 10.66
C VAL A 447 -13.25 0.40 9.77
N PHE A 448 -14.30 0.87 9.09
CA PHE A 448 -14.23 1.99 8.15
C PHE A 448 -13.88 3.34 8.81
N GLU A 449 -14.39 3.61 10.01
CA GLU A 449 -14.04 4.83 10.76
C GLU A 449 -12.57 4.87 11.21
N ARG A 450 -11.92 3.70 11.35
CA ARG A 450 -10.51 3.61 11.74
C ARG A 450 -9.55 3.63 10.55
N PHE A 451 -10.00 3.26 9.35
CA PHE A 451 -9.21 3.41 8.12
C PHE A 451 -9.10 4.88 7.70
N ALA A 452 -10.20 5.62 7.75
CA ALA A 452 -10.23 7.06 7.48
C ALA A 452 -9.39 7.88 8.48
N SER A 453 -9.16 7.37 9.70
CA SER A 453 -8.35 8.05 10.71
C SER A 453 -6.84 7.76 10.63
N ARG A 454 -6.40 6.84 9.75
CA ARG A 454 -4.99 6.42 9.61
C ARG A 454 -4.26 7.04 8.41
N VAL A 455 -4.93 7.87 7.62
CA VAL A 455 -4.24 8.74 6.66
C VAL A 455 -3.33 9.67 7.47
N TRP A 456 -2.05 9.67 7.14
CA TRP A 456 -1.07 10.59 7.73
C TRP A 456 -1.62 12.02 7.65
N VAL A 457 -2.02 12.55 8.77
CA VAL A 457 -2.35 13.96 8.93
C VAL A 457 -1.08 14.59 9.47
N PRO A 458 -0.42 15.49 8.73
CA PRO A 458 0.63 16.30 9.32
C PRO A 458 0.08 16.97 10.58
N PRO A 459 0.87 17.22 11.64
CA PRO A 459 0.39 17.72 12.91
C PRO A 459 -0.46 18.97 12.68
N SER A 460 -1.80 18.81 12.81
CA SER A 460 -2.75 19.90 12.65
C SER A 460 -2.47 20.91 13.75
N ARG A 461 -2.12 22.13 13.37
CA ARG A 461 -2.09 23.25 14.31
C ARG A 461 -3.51 23.41 14.87
N PRO A 462 -3.68 23.40 16.21
CA PRO A 462 -5.02 23.47 16.85
C PRO A 462 -5.85 24.70 16.46
N ASP A 463 -5.21 25.72 15.87
CA ASP A 463 -5.77 27.03 15.58
C ASP A 463 -6.64 27.06 14.30
N LEU A 464 -6.47 26.10 13.37
CA LEU A 464 -7.20 26.11 12.09
C LEU A 464 -8.66 25.64 12.24
N LYS A 465 -8.93 24.72 13.17
CA LYS A 465 -10.31 24.27 13.43
C LYS A 465 -11.15 25.38 14.05
N LYS A 466 -10.58 26.11 15.00
CA LYS A 466 -11.23 27.29 15.62
C LYS A 466 -11.45 28.45 14.63
N LYS A 467 -10.51 28.64 13.69
CA LYS A 467 -10.61 29.68 12.67
C LYS A 467 -11.76 29.39 11.68
N ARG A 468 -11.92 28.13 11.29
CA ARG A 468 -13.00 27.68 10.38
C ARG A 468 -14.38 27.75 11.04
N GLU A 469 -14.49 27.41 12.31
CA GLU A 469 -15.74 27.56 13.07
C GLU A 469 -16.15 29.04 13.23
N MET A 470 -15.17 29.94 13.39
CA MET A 470 -15.40 31.38 13.44
C MET A 470 -15.78 32.03 12.09
N GLU A 471 -15.24 31.50 10.96
CA GLU A 471 -15.63 31.97 9.63
C GLU A 471 -17.05 31.54 9.27
N ILE A 472 -17.41 30.27 9.54
CA ILE A 472 -18.80 29.79 9.35
C ILE A 472 -19.79 30.58 10.22
N ALA A 473 -19.42 30.89 11.45
CA ALA A 473 -20.27 31.70 12.33
C ALA A 473 -20.41 33.16 11.88
N ARG A 474 -19.47 33.72 11.11
CA ARG A 474 -19.56 35.06 10.51
C ARG A 474 -20.43 35.07 9.25
N GLU A 475 -20.33 34.05 8.39
CA GLU A 475 -21.17 33.95 7.19
C GLU A 475 -22.65 33.76 7.54
N VAL A 476 -22.96 33.00 8.61
CA VAL A 476 -24.35 32.82 9.09
C VAL A 476 -24.92 34.10 9.74
N LYS A 477 -24.09 35.01 10.27
CA LYS A 477 -24.55 36.32 10.86
C LYS A 477 -24.59 37.47 9.86
N GLY A 478 -23.99 37.31 8.67
CA GLY A 478 -23.99 38.35 7.63
C GLY A 478 -25.17 38.31 6.67
N ASN A 479 -26.05 37.31 6.78
CA ASN A 479 -27.23 37.10 5.94
C ASN A 479 -28.56 37.26 6.74
N LYS A 480 -28.59 38.21 7.67
CA LYS A 480 -29.86 38.70 8.29
C LYS A 480 -29.94 40.20 8.17
#